data_c40dbafff7ea1f68faf0bf6f71f8b860
#
_entry.id   c40dbafff7ea1f68faf0bf6f71f8b860
#
_cell.length_a   1.000
_cell.length_b   1.000
_cell.length_c   1.000
_cell.angle_alpha   90.00
_cell.angle_beta   90.00
_cell.angle_gamma   90.00
#
_symmetry.space_group_name_H-M   'P 1'
#
loop_
_entity.id
_entity.type
_entity.pdbx_description
1 polymer ?
#
loop_
_entity_poly.entity_id
_entity_poly.type
_entity_poly.pdbx_seq_one_letter_code
_entity_poly.pdbx_strand_id
1 'polypeptide(L)'
;MNGTILWVDDEIELLKAYVIFLEKKDYQVVTATNGQDAIDLCREKAFDLIILDENMPGLSGLETLTMIKDINPVVPIVMVTKSEEEDIMNQAIGSKISDYLIKPVNPNQILLTLKKHLNKREIVTEVTNTGYRQDFARIGMQINDSYTVDDWKDVYKRIVSWELKLSDTDSEMADLLQTQKAEANKEFAKFIRRNYLDWVQIGATRPVMSPDIFKTTIFPLLDQGEKVFLIVFDNFRYDQWRVLSSELADSFDIDEQLYCSILPTATQYARNALFSGLMPNDIERMFPDLWVDEDEDEGKNVNEEPLIRTQIERFRRHDTFSYYKINDNASAERYLQRYSQLAKNDINVVVFNFIDMLSHARTESKMVRELANTESAYRSITLSWFRHSAISELFQLLARSDYRVIVTTDHGSVRSCKPVKIIGDRNTNTNLRYKLGKNLAYDNKDLFVIKEPHKAHLPSPNVSTSYVFATGDSFFAYPNNYNYYVSYYKNTFQHGGISLEEMVIPLVTLKVRN
;
A
#
# COMPACT_ATOMS: atom_id res chain seq x y z
N MET A 1 32.16 -8.54 -13.77
CA MET A 1 31.83 -8.79 -15.20
C MET A 1 30.48 -8.12 -15.45
N ASN A 2 30.45 -7.09 -16.31
CA ASN A 2 29.25 -6.23 -16.48
C ASN A 2 28.20 -6.80 -17.44
N GLY A 3 28.42 -8.02 -17.98
CA GLY A 3 27.49 -8.74 -18.85
C GLY A 3 28.14 -9.29 -20.11
N THR A 4 27.46 -10.27 -20.73
CA THR A 4 27.87 -10.91 -21.99
C THR A 4 27.02 -10.36 -23.13
N ILE A 5 27.66 -9.73 -24.11
CA ILE A 5 27.03 -9.03 -25.23
C ILE A 5 27.27 -9.84 -26.50
N LEU A 6 26.22 -10.03 -27.32
CA LEU A 6 26.37 -10.46 -28.70
C LEU A 6 26.34 -9.22 -29.61
N TRP A 7 27.38 -9.05 -30.42
CA TRP A 7 27.43 -7.99 -31.44
C TRP A 7 27.42 -8.59 -32.84
N VAL A 8 26.38 -8.30 -33.58
CA VAL A 8 26.14 -8.82 -34.93
C VAL A 8 26.24 -7.69 -35.94
N ASP A 9 27.23 -7.77 -36.80
CA ASP A 9 27.49 -6.78 -37.87
C ASP A 9 28.36 -7.44 -38.96
N ASP A 10 28.00 -7.35 -40.21
CA ASP A 10 28.77 -7.95 -41.32
C ASP A 10 30.16 -7.33 -41.50
N GLU A 11 30.35 -6.08 -41.06
CA GLU A 11 31.61 -5.39 -41.02
C GLU A 11 32.28 -5.41 -39.62
N ILE A 12 31.97 -6.40 -38.76
CA ILE A 12 32.42 -6.47 -37.34
C ILE A 12 33.93 -6.39 -37.19
N GLU A 13 34.70 -6.86 -38.17
CA GLU A 13 36.17 -6.73 -38.18
C GLU A 13 36.65 -5.28 -38.15
N LEU A 14 35.90 -4.35 -38.75
CA LEU A 14 36.19 -2.90 -38.73
C LEU A 14 35.86 -2.31 -37.35
N LEU A 15 35.04 -2.97 -36.56
CA LEU A 15 34.61 -2.54 -35.24
C LEU A 15 35.45 -3.09 -34.08
N LYS A 16 36.59 -3.75 -34.37
CA LYS A 16 37.49 -4.34 -33.34
C LYS A 16 37.90 -3.35 -32.24
N ALA A 17 38.12 -2.08 -32.59
CA ALA A 17 38.48 -1.05 -31.61
C ALA A 17 37.36 -0.83 -30.57
N TYR A 18 36.09 -0.96 -30.99
CA TYR A 18 34.91 -0.84 -30.11
C TYR A 18 34.75 -2.08 -29.23
N VAL A 19 35.00 -3.26 -29.77
CA VAL A 19 34.98 -4.52 -29.00
C VAL A 19 36.04 -4.42 -27.90
N ILE A 20 37.30 -4.07 -28.23
CA ILE A 20 38.37 -3.89 -27.24
C ILE A 20 38.01 -2.82 -26.19
N PHE A 21 37.36 -1.74 -26.61
CA PHE A 21 36.90 -0.69 -25.68
C PHE A 21 35.88 -1.23 -24.67
N LEU A 22 34.92 -2.04 -25.11
CA LEU A 22 33.91 -2.65 -24.23
C LEU A 22 34.52 -3.73 -23.32
N GLU A 23 35.47 -4.53 -23.83
CA GLU A 23 36.20 -5.52 -23.02
C GLU A 23 37.02 -4.85 -21.90
N LYS A 24 37.62 -3.69 -22.17
CA LYS A 24 38.28 -2.88 -21.13
C LYS A 24 37.33 -2.28 -20.10
N LYS A 25 36.03 -2.33 -20.36
CA LYS A 25 34.96 -1.94 -19.44
C LYS A 25 34.28 -3.13 -18.78
N ASP A 26 34.97 -4.30 -18.75
CA ASP A 26 34.52 -5.55 -18.14
C ASP A 26 33.27 -6.18 -18.76
N TYR A 27 32.95 -5.87 -20.02
CA TYR A 27 31.95 -6.60 -20.81
C TYR A 27 32.62 -7.75 -21.56
N GLN A 28 31.96 -8.90 -21.63
CA GLN A 28 32.35 -9.97 -22.54
C GLN A 28 31.62 -9.77 -23.86
N VAL A 29 32.36 -9.62 -24.97
CA VAL A 29 31.77 -9.42 -26.29
C VAL A 29 31.97 -10.66 -27.15
N VAL A 30 30.85 -11.24 -27.61
CA VAL A 30 30.83 -12.30 -28.62
C VAL A 30 30.39 -11.66 -29.91
N THR A 31 31.04 -11.99 -31.04
CA THR A 31 30.76 -11.37 -32.33
C THR A 31 30.19 -12.38 -33.32
N ALA A 32 29.28 -11.94 -34.20
CA ALA A 32 28.77 -12.68 -35.34
C ALA A 32 28.76 -11.78 -36.58
N THR A 33 28.92 -12.33 -37.76
CA THR A 33 28.99 -11.61 -39.02
C THR A 33 27.70 -11.63 -39.82
N ASN A 34 26.68 -12.38 -39.37
CA ASN A 34 25.39 -12.49 -40.04
C ASN A 34 24.29 -12.95 -39.05
N GLY A 35 23.05 -12.80 -39.49
CA GLY A 35 21.88 -13.12 -38.66
C GLY A 35 21.73 -14.60 -38.30
N GLN A 36 22.12 -15.50 -39.21
CA GLN A 36 22.00 -16.94 -38.95
C GLN A 36 22.95 -17.41 -37.84
N ASP A 37 24.22 -16.98 -37.88
CA ASP A 37 25.19 -17.27 -36.81
C ASP A 37 24.73 -16.69 -35.47
N ALA A 38 24.13 -15.49 -35.47
CA ALA A 38 23.58 -14.88 -34.28
C ALA A 38 22.46 -15.71 -33.66
N ILE A 39 21.53 -16.21 -34.49
CA ILE A 39 20.42 -17.08 -34.04
C ILE A 39 20.96 -18.39 -33.45
N ASP A 40 21.95 -19.02 -34.10
CA ASP A 40 22.53 -20.27 -33.62
C ASP A 40 23.30 -20.05 -32.30
N LEU A 41 24.01 -18.96 -32.16
CA LEU A 41 24.65 -18.56 -30.89
C LEU A 41 23.61 -18.32 -29.77
N CYS A 42 22.46 -17.73 -30.08
CA CYS A 42 21.40 -17.50 -29.10
C CYS A 42 20.69 -18.81 -28.67
N ARG A 43 20.77 -19.86 -29.45
CA ARG A 43 20.31 -21.22 -29.07
C ARG A 43 21.30 -21.92 -28.12
N GLU A 44 22.60 -21.65 -28.30
CA GLU A 44 23.66 -22.30 -27.51
C GLU A 44 23.95 -21.61 -26.20
N LYS A 45 23.82 -20.28 -26.15
CA LYS A 45 24.18 -19.47 -24.97
C LYS A 45 23.15 -18.35 -24.73
N ALA A 46 23.03 -17.95 -23.46
CA ALA A 46 22.29 -16.75 -23.08
C ALA A 46 23.20 -15.52 -23.22
N PHE A 47 22.63 -14.44 -23.71
CA PHE A 47 23.26 -13.11 -23.76
C PHE A 47 22.45 -12.13 -22.93
N ASP A 48 23.14 -11.18 -22.29
CA ASP A 48 22.50 -10.14 -21.48
C ASP A 48 21.96 -8.98 -22.35
N LEU A 49 22.58 -8.77 -23.53
CA LEU A 49 22.15 -7.79 -24.53
C LEU A 49 22.70 -8.15 -25.90
N ILE A 50 21.95 -7.82 -26.95
CA ILE A 50 22.37 -8.03 -28.35
C ILE A 50 22.42 -6.67 -29.05
N ILE A 51 23.55 -6.39 -29.72
CA ILE A 51 23.69 -5.27 -30.66
C ILE A 51 23.57 -5.88 -32.06
N LEU A 52 22.65 -5.38 -32.86
CA LEU A 52 22.28 -6.00 -34.13
C LEU A 52 22.26 -4.95 -35.27
N ASP A 53 23.09 -5.14 -36.25
CA ASP A 53 23.03 -4.32 -37.47
C ASP A 53 21.78 -4.65 -38.29
N GLU A 54 21.16 -3.62 -38.85
CA GLU A 54 20.00 -3.76 -39.74
C GLU A 54 20.37 -4.31 -41.11
N ASN A 55 21.46 -3.79 -41.69
CA ASN A 55 21.83 -4.08 -43.06
C ASN A 55 22.88 -5.18 -43.15
N MET A 56 22.45 -6.41 -43.10
CA MET A 56 23.32 -7.58 -43.20
C MET A 56 22.95 -8.44 -44.43
N PRO A 57 23.93 -9.14 -45.06
CA PRO A 57 23.63 -10.06 -46.12
C PRO A 57 22.90 -11.30 -45.61
N GLY A 58 21.88 -11.74 -46.34
CA GLY A 58 21.05 -12.89 -45.97
C GLY A 58 19.83 -12.46 -45.17
N LEU A 59 19.81 -12.71 -43.86
CA LEU A 59 18.76 -12.24 -42.99
C LEU A 59 19.01 -10.79 -42.56
N SER A 60 18.02 -9.93 -42.77
CA SER A 60 18.06 -8.56 -42.23
C SER A 60 18.10 -8.53 -40.71
N GLY A 61 18.45 -7.39 -40.13
CA GLY A 61 18.40 -7.19 -38.68
C GLY A 61 17.00 -7.40 -38.11
N LEU A 62 15.94 -6.90 -38.77
CA LEU A 62 14.54 -7.10 -38.33
C LEU A 62 14.08 -8.55 -38.37
N GLU A 63 14.45 -9.31 -39.42
CA GLU A 63 14.15 -10.73 -39.48
C GLU A 63 14.89 -11.51 -38.40
N THR A 64 16.18 -11.22 -38.20
CA THR A 64 17.03 -11.80 -37.15
C THR A 64 16.47 -11.50 -35.76
N LEU A 65 16.07 -10.24 -35.49
CA LEU A 65 15.44 -9.81 -34.25
C LEU A 65 14.19 -10.61 -33.93
N THR A 66 13.31 -10.79 -34.92
CA THR A 66 12.06 -11.56 -34.74
C THR A 66 12.37 -13.00 -34.34
N MET A 67 13.30 -13.67 -35.02
CA MET A 67 13.69 -15.05 -34.70
C MET A 67 14.40 -15.17 -33.35
N ILE A 68 15.20 -14.21 -32.96
CA ILE A 68 15.85 -14.18 -31.63
C ILE A 68 14.80 -13.95 -30.53
N LYS A 69 13.82 -13.09 -30.75
CA LYS A 69 12.74 -12.85 -29.80
C LYS A 69 11.82 -14.07 -29.61
N ASP A 70 11.69 -14.93 -30.61
CA ASP A 70 10.98 -16.21 -30.47
C ASP A 70 11.76 -17.20 -29.57
N ILE A 71 13.11 -17.15 -29.58
CA ILE A 71 13.98 -17.96 -28.73
C ILE A 71 14.05 -17.39 -27.31
N ASN A 72 14.26 -16.09 -27.17
CA ASN A 72 14.34 -15.37 -25.90
C ASN A 72 13.58 -14.02 -25.98
N PRO A 73 12.30 -13.99 -25.57
CA PRO A 73 11.46 -12.78 -25.63
C PRO A 73 11.97 -11.62 -24.76
N VAL A 74 12.78 -11.91 -23.74
CA VAL A 74 13.18 -10.93 -22.70
C VAL A 74 14.50 -10.24 -23.04
N VAL A 75 15.40 -10.87 -23.83
CA VAL A 75 16.73 -10.30 -24.10
C VAL A 75 16.61 -8.92 -24.74
N PRO A 76 17.27 -7.88 -24.21
CA PRO A 76 17.27 -6.55 -24.84
C PRO A 76 18.07 -6.58 -26.13
N ILE A 77 17.46 -6.05 -27.22
CA ILE A 77 18.09 -5.93 -28.54
C ILE A 77 18.18 -4.47 -28.92
N VAL A 78 19.39 -4.01 -29.23
CA VAL A 78 19.70 -2.66 -29.71
C VAL A 78 20.01 -2.74 -31.18
N MET A 79 19.16 -2.12 -32.01
CA MET A 79 19.40 -2.05 -33.46
C MET A 79 20.41 -0.98 -33.78
N VAL A 80 21.30 -1.25 -34.76
CA VAL A 80 22.22 -0.28 -35.31
C VAL A 80 21.87 -0.10 -36.81
N THR A 81 21.64 1.12 -37.26
CA THR A 81 21.18 1.41 -38.63
C THR A 81 21.88 2.61 -39.25
N LYS A 82 21.98 2.65 -40.55
CA LYS A 82 22.50 3.81 -41.34
C LYS A 82 21.39 4.80 -41.73
N SER A 83 20.11 4.42 -41.53
CA SER A 83 18.96 5.19 -42.02
C SER A 83 18.18 5.85 -40.89
N GLU A 84 17.78 7.10 -41.08
CA GLU A 84 16.79 7.82 -40.27
C GLU A 84 15.35 7.62 -40.82
N GLU A 85 15.14 6.64 -41.71
CA GLU A 85 13.86 6.41 -42.35
C GLU A 85 12.81 6.00 -41.29
N GLU A 86 11.74 6.78 -41.22
CA GLU A 86 10.67 6.68 -40.24
C GLU A 86 9.96 5.31 -40.28
N ASP A 87 9.88 4.71 -41.50
CA ASP A 87 9.25 3.41 -41.71
C ASP A 87 10.03 2.25 -41.06
N ILE A 88 11.37 2.26 -41.15
CA ILE A 88 12.24 1.25 -40.52
C ILE A 88 12.19 1.40 -38.99
N MET A 89 12.19 2.62 -38.49
CA MET A 89 12.04 2.90 -37.06
C MET A 89 10.68 2.43 -36.52
N ASN A 90 9.59 2.67 -37.24
CA ASN A 90 8.25 2.24 -36.84
C ASN A 90 8.10 0.72 -36.85
N GLN A 91 8.68 0.02 -37.84
CA GLN A 91 8.72 -1.45 -37.87
C GLN A 91 9.55 -2.02 -36.72
N ALA A 92 10.71 -1.42 -36.44
CA ALA A 92 11.58 -1.84 -35.33
C ALA A 92 10.90 -1.65 -33.97
N ILE A 93 10.20 -0.53 -33.75
CA ILE A 93 9.40 -0.28 -32.56
C ILE A 93 8.26 -1.31 -32.45
N GLY A 94 7.56 -1.59 -33.55
CA GLY A 94 6.53 -2.63 -33.60
C GLY A 94 7.06 -4.05 -33.29
N SER A 95 8.32 -4.32 -33.60
CA SER A 95 9.02 -5.60 -33.36
C SER A 95 9.64 -5.71 -31.95
N LYS A 96 9.33 -4.81 -31.02
CA LYS A 96 9.79 -4.82 -29.61
C LYS A 96 11.30 -4.69 -29.44
N ILE A 97 11.97 -3.80 -30.18
CA ILE A 97 13.35 -3.42 -29.90
C ILE A 97 13.45 -2.71 -28.54
N SER A 98 14.63 -2.80 -27.92
CA SER A 98 14.90 -2.11 -26.64
C SER A 98 15.44 -0.70 -26.86
N ASP A 99 16.22 -0.50 -27.93
CA ASP A 99 16.81 0.79 -28.32
C ASP A 99 17.33 0.72 -29.76
N TYR A 100 17.71 1.88 -30.32
CA TYR A 100 18.39 1.94 -31.62
C TYR A 100 19.55 2.97 -31.60
N LEU A 101 20.54 2.74 -32.45
CA LEU A 101 21.70 3.60 -32.65
C LEU A 101 21.86 3.89 -34.16
N ILE A 102 22.23 5.11 -34.50
CA ILE A 102 22.44 5.54 -35.92
C ILE A 102 23.94 5.58 -36.19
N LYS A 103 24.37 4.90 -37.27
CA LYS A 103 25.76 4.92 -37.75
C LYS A 103 26.10 6.33 -38.31
N PRO A 104 27.28 6.91 -38.04
CA PRO A 104 28.42 6.32 -37.31
C PRO A 104 28.23 6.32 -35.79
N VAL A 105 28.36 5.15 -35.14
CA VAL A 105 28.16 5.00 -33.71
C VAL A 105 29.41 5.42 -32.95
N ASN A 106 29.22 6.15 -31.87
CA ASN A 106 30.30 6.54 -30.96
C ASN A 106 30.46 5.47 -29.86
N PRO A 107 31.69 5.04 -29.48
CA PRO A 107 31.92 4.08 -28.38
C PRO A 107 31.23 4.48 -27.09
N ASN A 108 31.17 5.76 -26.76
CA ASN A 108 30.50 6.24 -25.57
C ASN A 108 28.96 6.11 -25.66
N GLN A 109 28.37 6.26 -26.86
CA GLN A 109 26.92 6.00 -27.04
C GLN A 109 26.59 4.54 -26.82
N ILE A 110 27.41 3.62 -27.37
CA ILE A 110 27.24 2.18 -27.11
C ILE A 110 27.34 1.92 -25.63
N LEU A 111 28.36 2.40 -24.93
CA LEU A 111 28.54 2.20 -23.50
C LEU A 111 27.36 2.75 -22.69
N LEU A 112 26.81 3.93 -23.05
CA LEU A 112 25.66 4.51 -22.38
C LEU A 112 24.39 3.65 -22.60
N THR A 113 24.18 3.15 -23.82
CA THR A 113 23.07 2.25 -24.14
C THR A 113 23.18 0.93 -23.37
N LEU A 114 24.39 0.33 -23.31
CA LEU A 114 24.64 -0.86 -22.52
C LEU A 114 24.32 -0.63 -21.02
N LYS A 115 24.81 0.46 -20.45
CA LYS A 115 24.52 0.82 -19.05
C LYS A 115 23.02 1.04 -18.82
N LYS A 116 22.33 1.71 -19.76
CA LYS A 116 20.89 1.95 -19.69
C LYS A 116 20.10 0.64 -19.60
N HIS A 117 20.49 -0.39 -20.36
CA HIS A 117 19.74 -1.64 -20.47
C HIS A 117 20.21 -2.73 -19.49
N LEU A 118 21.52 -2.81 -19.19
CA LEU A 118 22.09 -3.81 -18.32
C LEU A 118 22.16 -3.37 -16.85
N ASN A 119 22.50 -2.11 -16.59
CA ASN A 119 22.72 -1.57 -15.25
C ASN A 119 21.59 -0.64 -14.78
N LYS A 120 20.45 -0.59 -15.48
CA LYS A 120 19.32 0.29 -15.12
C LYS A 120 18.91 0.12 -13.66
N ARG A 121 18.82 -1.13 -13.17
CA ARG A 121 18.45 -1.44 -11.80
C ARG A 121 19.49 -0.91 -10.81
N GLU A 122 20.79 -1.11 -11.05
CA GLU A 122 21.87 -0.62 -10.19
C GLU A 122 21.93 0.90 -10.15
N ILE A 123 21.81 1.56 -11.31
CA ILE A 123 21.81 3.03 -11.40
C ILE A 123 20.60 3.61 -10.65
N VAL A 124 19.40 3.04 -10.85
CA VAL A 124 18.18 3.47 -10.14
C VAL A 124 18.35 3.27 -8.64
N THR A 125 18.92 2.13 -8.21
CA THR A 125 19.21 1.84 -6.81
C THR A 125 20.18 2.85 -6.20
N GLU A 126 21.28 3.17 -6.88
CA GLU A 126 22.29 4.12 -6.40
C GLU A 126 21.73 5.54 -6.27
N VAL A 127 20.97 6.00 -7.28
CA VAL A 127 20.28 7.30 -7.25
C VAL A 127 19.26 7.34 -6.11
N THR A 128 18.48 6.28 -5.92
CA THR A 128 17.47 6.16 -4.86
C THR A 128 18.14 6.16 -3.49
N ASN A 129 19.21 5.40 -3.30
CA ASN A 129 19.95 5.33 -2.05
C ASN A 129 20.59 6.69 -1.69
N THR A 130 21.15 7.39 -2.68
CA THR A 130 21.72 8.73 -2.49
C THR A 130 20.64 9.74 -2.11
N GLY A 131 19.48 9.69 -2.77
CA GLY A 131 18.33 10.53 -2.45
C GLY A 131 17.83 10.29 -1.02
N TYR A 132 17.73 9.03 -0.58
CA TYR A 132 17.32 8.73 0.78
C TYR A 132 18.35 9.19 1.82
N ARG A 133 19.65 9.02 1.58
CA ARG A 133 20.69 9.53 2.49
C ARG A 133 20.57 11.04 2.73
N GLN A 134 20.22 11.81 1.70
CA GLN A 134 19.97 13.25 1.81
C GLN A 134 18.71 13.56 2.63
N ASP A 135 17.64 12.77 2.43
CA ASP A 135 16.37 12.97 3.16
C ASP A 135 16.39 12.40 4.58
N PHE A 136 17.27 11.47 4.90
CA PHE A 136 17.32 10.79 6.21
C PHE A 136 17.42 11.77 7.39
N ALA A 137 18.38 12.71 7.31
CA ALA A 137 18.55 13.72 8.36
C ALA A 137 17.32 14.64 8.47
N ARG A 138 16.71 14.98 7.33
CA ARG A 138 15.52 15.83 7.28
C ARG A 138 14.30 15.14 7.91
N ILE A 139 14.09 13.85 7.62
CA ILE A 139 13.02 13.05 8.25
C ILE A 139 13.27 12.96 9.75
N GLY A 140 14.51 12.71 10.18
CA GLY A 140 14.88 12.66 11.60
C GLY A 140 14.59 13.98 12.33
N MET A 141 14.90 15.13 11.72
CA MET A 141 14.52 16.44 12.27
C MET A 141 13.01 16.59 12.38
N GLN A 142 12.26 16.24 11.32
CA GLN A 142 10.81 16.32 11.33
C GLN A 142 10.17 15.45 12.41
N ILE A 143 10.67 14.21 12.64
CA ILE A 143 10.18 13.34 13.71
C ILE A 143 10.29 14.06 15.09
N ASN A 144 11.41 14.74 15.33
CA ASN A 144 11.64 15.43 16.59
C ASN A 144 10.83 16.74 16.74
N ASP A 145 10.54 17.40 15.63
CA ASP A 145 9.84 18.69 15.56
C ASP A 145 8.34 18.55 15.23
N SER A 146 7.78 17.34 15.28
CA SER A 146 6.36 17.09 15.01
C SER A 146 5.51 17.33 16.26
N TYR A 147 4.73 18.41 16.25
CA TYR A 147 3.87 18.84 17.36
C TYR A 147 2.38 18.74 17.04
N THR A 148 2.01 18.61 15.77
CA THR A 148 0.63 18.51 15.29
C THR A 148 0.40 17.20 14.54
N VAL A 149 -0.88 16.83 14.36
CA VAL A 149 -1.23 15.67 13.54
C VAL A 149 -0.82 15.85 12.07
N ASP A 150 -0.87 17.08 11.57
CA ASP A 150 -0.49 17.35 10.18
C ASP A 150 1.03 17.18 9.97
N ASP A 151 1.85 17.54 10.94
CA ASP A 151 3.28 17.21 10.91
C ASP A 151 3.50 15.68 10.82
N TRP A 152 2.77 14.91 11.62
CA TRP A 152 2.85 13.44 11.61
C TRP A 152 2.33 12.82 10.32
N LYS A 153 1.28 13.39 9.71
CA LYS A 153 0.83 12.99 8.36
C LYS A 153 1.95 13.19 7.33
N ASP A 154 2.64 14.31 7.38
CA ASP A 154 3.75 14.61 6.45
C ASP A 154 4.95 13.70 6.66
N VAL A 155 5.33 13.42 7.92
CA VAL A 155 6.36 12.42 8.26
C VAL A 155 5.97 11.05 7.69
N TYR A 156 4.74 10.61 7.92
CA TYR A 156 4.27 9.30 7.47
C TYR A 156 4.22 9.20 5.93
N LYS A 157 3.69 10.20 5.24
CA LYS A 157 3.69 10.27 3.77
C LYS A 157 5.11 10.13 3.22
N ARG A 158 6.08 10.78 3.84
CA ARG A 158 7.47 10.75 3.42
C ARG A 158 8.12 9.39 3.64
N ILE A 159 7.91 8.79 4.81
CA ILE A 159 8.36 7.42 5.11
C ILE A 159 7.79 6.44 4.10
N VAL A 160 6.47 6.45 3.86
CA VAL A 160 5.81 5.57 2.88
C VAL A 160 6.35 5.79 1.46
N SER A 161 6.59 7.05 1.05
CA SER A 161 7.21 7.34 -0.24
C SER A 161 8.57 6.66 -0.41
N TRP A 162 9.40 6.66 0.63
CA TRP A 162 10.69 5.97 0.60
C TRP A 162 10.56 4.46 0.72
N GLU A 163 9.62 3.93 1.49
CA GLU A 163 9.33 2.49 1.52
C GLU A 163 9.00 1.95 0.13
N LEU A 164 8.19 2.68 -0.64
CA LEU A 164 7.83 2.27 -2.00
C LEU A 164 9.02 2.35 -2.96
N LYS A 165 9.86 3.38 -2.86
CA LYS A 165 11.04 3.55 -3.72
C LYS A 165 12.16 2.54 -3.40
N LEU A 166 12.31 2.16 -2.13
CA LEU A 166 13.35 1.22 -1.68
C LEU A 166 12.87 -0.24 -1.68
N SER A 167 11.58 -0.51 -1.94
CA SER A 167 11.01 -1.86 -1.87
C SER A 167 11.67 -2.86 -2.82
N ASP A 168 12.18 -2.39 -3.95
CA ASP A 168 12.83 -3.22 -4.97
C ASP A 168 14.37 -3.26 -4.84
N THR A 169 14.88 -2.59 -3.80
CA THR A 169 16.33 -2.53 -3.53
C THR A 169 16.67 -3.41 -2.33
N ASP A 170 17.51 -4.41 -2.55
CA ASP A 170 18.11 -5.20 -1.47
C ASP A 170 19.28 -4.38 -0.90
N SER A 171 18.99 -3.37 -0.07
CA SER A 171 20.00 -2.39 0.33
C SER A 171 19.98 -2.09 1.82
N GLU A 172 21.15 -1.76 2.38
CA GLU A 172 21.30 -1.22 3.74
C GLU A 172 20.37 -0.02 4.01
N MET A 173 19.94 0.69 2.96
CA MET A 173 19.03 1.83 3.07
C MET A 173 17.61 1.42 3.46
N ALA A 174 17.16 0.23 3.04
CA ALA A 174 15.86 -0.31 3.46
C ALA A 174 15.86 -0.60 4.96
N ASP A 175 16.93 -1.19 5.51
CA ASP A 175 17.07 -1.46 6.95
C ASP A 175 17.15 -0.15 7.76
N LEU A 176 17.87 0.85 7.23
CA LEU A 176 17.95 2.17 7.84
C LEU A 176 16.58 2.85 7.88
N LEU A 177 15.79 2.75 6.81
CA LEU A 177 14.42 3.27 6.77
C LEU A 177 13.50 2.56 7.78
N GLN A 178 13.62 1.25 7.93
CA GLN A 178 12.86 0.51 8.94
C GLN A 178 13.20 0.97 10.37
N THR A 179 14.48 1.25 10.64
CA THR A 179 14.92 1.82 11.92
C THR A 179 14.32 3.21 12.15
N GLN A 180 14.34 4.07 11.13
CA GLN A 180 13.75 5.41 11.19
C GLN A 180 12.22 5.37 11.36
N LYS A 181 11.54 4.44 10.70
CA LYS A 181 10.10 4.20 10.87
C LYS A 181 9.76 3.75 12.30
N ALA A 182 10.59 2.87 12.88
CA ALA A 182 10.42 2.44 14.27
C ALA A 182 10.60 3.60 15.26
N GLU A 183 11.56 4.51 15.00
CA GLU A 183 11.73 5.74 15.78
C GLU A 183 10.52 6.67 15.63
N ALA A 184 10.05 6.90 14.41
CA ALA A 184 8.85 7.69 14.15
C ALA A 184 7.64 7.15 14.91
N ASN A 185 7.40 5.85 14.88
CA ASN A 185 6.31 5.20 15.61
C ASN A 185 6.45 5.36 17.14
N LYS A 186 7.66 5.32 17.66
CA LYS A 186 7.92 5.55 19.09
C LYS A 186 7.59 6.99 19.50
N GLU A 187 8.03 7.97 18.73
CA GLU A 187 7.74 9.39 19.03
C GLU A 187 6.27 9.73 18.78
N PHE A 188 5.66 9.17 17.73
CA PHE A 188 4.21 9.28 17.49
C PHE A 188 3.39 8.72 18.66
N ALA A 189 3.77 7.58 19.22
CA ALA A 189 3.10 7.03 20.39
C ALA A 189 3.18 7.97 21.61
N LYS A 190 4.32 8.68 21.81
CA LYS A 190 4.42 9.70 22.84
C LYS A 190 3.52 10.90 22.56
N PHE A 191 3.44 11.31 21.29
CA PHE A 191 2.55 12.39 20.86
C PHE A 191 1.08 12.04 21.11
N ILE A 192 0.62 10.85 20.72
CA ILE A 192 -0.74 10.37 20.99
C ILE A 192 -1.01 10.32 22.50
N ARG A 193 -0.09 9.80 23.29
CA ARG A 193 -0.21 9.72 24.76
C ARG A 193 -0.43 11.08 25.42
N ARG A 194 0.15 12.15 24.87
CA ARG A 194 0.03 13.51 25.40
C ARG A 194 -1.28 14.20 25.00
N ASN A 195 -1.80 13.89 23.82
CA ASN A 195 -2.85 14.70 23.21
C ASN A 195 -4.21 13.98 23.10
N TYR A 196 -4.24 12.65 23.02
CA TYR A 196 -5.45 11.90 22.64
C TYR A 196 -6.62 12.15 23.60
N LEU A 197 -6.41 12.15 24.90
CA LEU A 197 -7.48 12.36 25.87
C LEU A 197 -8.07 13.77 25.78
N ASP A 198 -7.27 14.76 25.43
CA ASP A 198 -7.75 16.13 25.24
C ASP A 198 -8.59 16.23 23.93
N TRP A 199 -8.19 15.54 22.87
CA TRP A 199 -8.92 15.56 21.59
C TRP A 199 -10.32 15.00 21.68
N VAL A 200 -10.53 14.01 22.52
CA VAL A 200 -11.85 13.35 22.62
C VAL A 200 -12.81 14.10 23.56
N GLN A 201 -12.37 15.19 24.20
CA GLN A 201 -13.26 16.02 25.03
C GLN A 201 -14.25 16.81 24.17
N ILE A 202 -15.43 17.06 24.68
CA ILE A 202 -16.49 17.81 24.01
C ILE A 202 -16.03 19.25 23.74
N GLY A 203 -16.11 19.68 22.48
CA GLY A 203 -15.72 21.04 22.08
C GLY A 203 -14.22 21.28 21.95
N ALA A 204 -13.38 20.25 22.09
CA ALA A 204 -11.94 20.38 21.90
C ALA A 204 -11.58 20.68 20.44
N THR A 205 -10.55 21.50 20.25
CA THR A 205 -9.87 21.61 18.94
C THR A 205 -9.07 20.32 18.71
N ARG A 206 -9.45 19.56 17.70
CA ARG A 206 -8.86 18.25 17.41
C ARG A 206 -8.69 18.01 15.92
N PRO A 207 -7.83 17.07 15.49
CA PRO A 207 -7.79 16.61 14.11
C PRO A 207 -9.11 15.95 13.72
N VAL A 208 -9.34 15.82 12.40
CA VAL A 208 -10.43 15.00 11.89
C VAL A 208 -10.21 13.56 12.31
N MET A 209 -11.21 12.96 12.95
CA MET A 209 -11.17 11.59 13.45
C MET A 209 -12.35 10.77 12.89
N SER A 210 -12.39 9.46 13.17
CA SER A 210 -13.40 8.54 12.63
C SER A 210 -14.85 9.06 12.74
N PRO A 211 -15.33 9.62 13.88
CA PRO A 211 -16.70 10.12 13.98
C PRO A 211 -17.01 11.36 13.13
N ASP A 212 -15.96 12.04 12.63
CA ASP A 212 -16.14 13.34 11.95
C ASP A 212 -16.35 13.20 10.45
N ILE A 213 -16.05 12.04 9.83
CA ILE A 213 -15.95 11.85 8.38
C ILE A 213 -17.22 12.24 7.63
N PHE A 214 -18.39 11.80 8.09
CA PHE A 214 -19.65 12.19 7.45
C PHE A 214 -19.87 13.68 7.53
N LYS A 215 -19.66 14.28 8.71
CA LYS A 215 -19.88 15.71 8.95
C LYS A 215 -18.92 16.60 8.17
N THR A 216 -17.65 16.22 8.07
CA THR A 216 -16.60 17.07 7.47
C THR A 216 -16.38 16.84 5.99
N THR A 217 -16.76 15.67 5.47
CA THR A 217 -16.47 15.28 4.08
C THR A 217 -17.72 14.94 3.30
N ILE A 218 -18.61 14.06 3.81
CA ILE A 218 -19.74 13.55 3.04
C ILE A 218 -20.88 14.58 2.97
N PHE A 219 -21.33 15.10 4.12
CA PHE A 219 -22.44 16.04 4.17
C PHE A 219 -22.16 17.35 3.40
N PRO A 220 -20.96 17.95 3.44
CA PRO A 220 -20.67 19.11 2.62
C PRO A 220 -20.78 18.87 1.11
N LEU A 221 -20.44 17.67 0.62
CA LEU A 221 -20.62 17.32 -0.81
C LEU A 221 -22.09 17.21 -1.17
N LEU A 222 -22.91 16.58 -0.32
CA LEU A 222 -24.37 16.50 -0.51
C LEU A 222 -25.02 17.89 -0.48
N ASP A 223 -24.56 18.80 0.38
CA ASP A 223 -25.04 20.18 0.46
C ASP A 223 -24.72 20.98 -0.81
N GLN A 224 -23.70 20.56 -1.57
CA GLN A 224 -23.36 21.08 -2.90
C GLN A 224 -24.18 20.43 -4.04
N GLY A 225 -25.07 19.48 -3.71
CA GLY A 225 -25.87 18.73 -4.68
C GLY A 225 -25.14 17.57 -5.34
N GLU A 226 -23.94 17.20 -4.83
CA GLU A 226 -23.22 16.03 -5.33
C GLU A 226 -23.76 14.74 -4.69
N LYS A 227 -23.73 13.65 -5.43
CA LYS A 227 -23.97 12.30 -4.90
C LYS A 227 -22.66 11.66 -4.49
N VAL A 228 -22.67 10.90 -3.41
CA VAL A 228 -21.46 10.30 -2.83
C VAL A 228 -21.50 8.78 -2.91
N PHE A 229 -20.40 8.20 -3.37
CA PHE A 229 -20.13 6.78 -3.29
C PHE A 229 -18.98 6.53 -2.32
N LEU A 230 -19.31 6.07 -1.11
CA LEU A 230 -18.33 5.81 -0.05
C LEU A 230 -17.86 4.35 -0.11
N ILE A 231 -16.58 4.16 -0.39
CA ILE A 231 -15.90 2.87 -0.35
C ILE A 231 -15.05 2.80 0.92
N VAL A 232 -15.33 1.84 1.78
CA VAL A 232 -14.58 1.58 3.00
C VAL A 232 -13.88 0.23 2.85
N PHE A 233 -12.56 0.25 2.82
CA PHE A 233 -11.75 -0.96 2.92
C PHE A 233 -11.46 -1.23 4.40
N ASP A 234 -11.79 -2.40 4.90
CA ASP A 234 -11.46 -2.82 6.25
C ASP A 234 -9.95 -3.05 6.39
N ASN A 235 -9.31 -2.41 7.37
CA ASN A 235 -7.89 -2.59 7.67
C ASN A 235 -6.94 -2.16 6.52
N PHE A 236 -7.22 -1.02 5.88
CA PHE A 236 -6.48 -0.56 4.72
C PHE A 236 -5.48 0.53 5.06
N ARG A 237 -4.20 0.30 4.76
CA ARG A 237 -3.11 1.22 5.09
C ARG A 237 -2.85 2.23 3.98
N TYR A 238 -2.20 3.32 4.35
CA TYR A 238 -1.81 4.37 3.41
C TYR A 238 -0.81 3.87 2.34
N ASP A 239 0.13 3.01 2.68
CA ASP A 239 1.08 2.45 1.71
C ASP A 239 0.41 1.53 0.68
N GLN A 240 -0.66 0.82 1.07
CA GLN A 240 -1.50 0.03 0.15
C GLN A 240 -2.30 0.96 -0.76
N TRP A 241 -2.87 2.06 -0.23
CA TRP A 241 -3.50 3.09 -1.05
C TRP A 241 -2.54 3.64 -2.11
N ARG A 242 -1.30 3.96 -1.74
CA ARG A 242 -0.30 4.53 -2.65
C ARG A 242 0.04 3.62 -3.84
N VAL A 243 0.05 2.29 -3.67
CA VAL A 243 0.24 1.36 -4.80
C VAL A 243 -1.04 1.20 -5.62
N LEU A 244 -2.21 1.27 -4.99
CA LEU A 244 -3.50 1.16 -5.66
C LEU A 244 -3.85 2.41 -6.46
N SER A 245 -3.49 3.59 -5.97
CA SER A 245 -3.84 4.88 -6.59
C SER A 245 -3.36 5.02 -8.04
N SER A 246 -2.26 4.35 -8.41
CA SER A 246 -1.76 4.33 -9.79
C SER A 246 -2.73 3.69 -10.78
N GLU A 247 -3.55 2.72 -10.35
CA GLU A 247 -4.57 2.07 -11.19
C GLU A 247 -5.77 2.98 -11.48
N LEU A 248 -5.94 4.04 -10.69
CA LEU A 248 -7.08 4.95 -10.76
C LEU A 248 -6.72 6.30 -11.39
N ALA A 249 -5.44 6.61 -11.51
CA ALA A 249 -4.94 7.93 -11.91
C ALA A 249 -5.36 8.36 -13.33
N ASP A 250 -5.59 7.42 -14.23
CA ASP A 250 -6.04 7.72 -15.60
C ASP A 250 -7.53 8.09 -15.66
N SER A 251 -8.34 7.58 -14.73
CA SER A 251 -9.79 7.76 -14.72
C SER A 251 -10.28 8.84 -13.76
N PHE A 252 -9.49 9.17 -12.74
CA PHE A 252 -9.91 10.08 -11.68
C PHE A 252 -8.85 11.14 -11.36
N ASP A 253 -9.31 12.34 -11.06
CA ASP A 253 -8.54 13.32 -10.31
C ASP A 253 -8.60 12.95 -8.83
N ILE A 254 -7.43 12.82 -8.21
CA ILE A 254 -7.26 12.27 -6.86
C ILE A 254 -6.90 13.39 -5.89
N ASP A 255 -7.76 13.67 -4.93
CA ASP A 255 -7.44 14.50 -3.75
C ASP A 255 -7.19 13.58 -2.55
N GLU A 256 -5.92 13.49 -2.15
CA GLU A 256 -5.44 12.56 -1.14
C GLU A 256 -5.20 13.26 0.19
N GLN A 257 -5.99 12.92 1.18
CA GLN A 257 -5.84 13.36 2.56
C GLN A 257 -5.65 12.17 3.50
N LEU A 258 -5.17 12.44 4.70
CA LEU A 258 -5.11 11.49 5.80
C LEU A 258 -5.90 12.03 6.98
N TYR A 259 -6.50 11.13 7.75
CA TYR A 259 -7.16 11.46 9.01
C TYR A 259 -6.72 10.51 10.13
N CYS A 260 -7.17 10.74 11.35
CA CYS A 260 -6.77 9.97 12.50
C CYS A 260 -7.88 9.01 12.92
N SER A 261 -7.59 7.70 12.92
CA SER A 261 -8.50 6.71 13.52
C SER A 261 -8.59 6.89 15.03
N ILE A 262 -9.73 6.53 15.62
CA ILE A 262 -9.88 6.49 17.07
C ILE A 262 -9.22 5.24 17.67
N LEU A 263 -9.01 5.25 18.97
CA LEU A 263 -8.57 4.08 19.75
C LEU A 263 -9.78 3.38 20.39
N PRO A 264 -9.77 2.05 20.45
CA PRO A 264 -8.89 1.10 19.74
C PRO A 264 -9.00 1.23 18.22
N THR A 265 -7.88 1.08 17.50
CA THR A 265 -7.85 0.99 16.04
C THR A 265 -8.34 -0.38 15.59
N ALA A 266 -9.60 -0.63 15.85
CA ALA A 266 -10.27 -1.91 15.61
C ALA A 266 -11.67 -1.68 15.06
N THR A 267 -12.10 -2.58 14.18
CA THR A 267 -13.33 -2.48 13.40
C THR A 267 -14.57 -2.15 14.26
N GLN A 268 -14.73 -2.85 15.38
CA GLN A 268 -15.85 -2.63 16.30
C GLN A 268 -15.95 -1.18 16.81
N TYR A 269 -14.81 -0.55 17.08
CA TYR A 269 -14.75 0.82 17.61
C TYR A 269 -14.72 1.86 16.49
N ALA A 270 -13.73 1.77 15.63
CA ALA A 270 -13.44 2.80 14.64
C ALA A 270 -14.50 2.87 13.52
N ARG A 271 -14.97 1.73 13.00
CA ARG A 271 -15.97 1.72 11.93
C ARG A 271 -17.36 2.06 12.44
N ASN A 272 -17.74 1.58 13.62
CA ASN A 272 -18.99 2.00 14.24
C ASN A 272 -19.00 3.50 14.55
N ALA A 273 -17.86 4.06 14.97
CA ALA A 273 -17.73 5.51 15.16
C ALA A 273 -17.83 6.30 13.84
N LEU A 274 -17.22 5.80 12.77
CA LEU A 274 -17.33 6.41 11.44
C LEU A 274 -18.78 6.44 10.96
N PHE A 275 -19.50 5.33 11.10
CA PHE A 275 -20.88 5.21 10.60
C PHE A 275 -21.93 5.85 11.50
N SER A 276 -21.68 5.95 12.80
CA SER A 276 -22.59 6.63 13.72
C SER A 276 -22.30 8.11 13.87
N GLY A 277 -21.06 8.59 13.59
CA GLY A 277 -20.63 9.93 13.95
C GLY A 277 -20.59 10.18 15.46
N LEU A 278 -20.36 9.14 16.24
CA LEU A 278 -20.30 9.16 17.70
C LEU A 278 -19.06 8.40 18.19
N MET A 279 -18.59 8.72 19.37
CA MET A 279 -17.59 7.90 20.06
C MET A 279 -18.24 6.63 20.63
N PRO A 280 -17.47 5.54 20.81
CA PRO A 280 -18.01 4.21 21.20
C PRO A 280 -18.93 4.22 22.42
N ASN A 281 -18.54 4.88 23.52
CA ASN A 281 -19.37 4.98 24.72
C ASN A 281 -20.66 5.80 24.50
N ASP A 282 -20.65 6.74 23.56
CA ASP A 282 -21.86 7.49 23.21
C ASP A 282 -22.79 6.65 22.35
N ILE A 283 -22.28 5.74 21.51
CA ILE A 283 -23.08 4.74 20.79
C ILE A 283 -23.79 3.82 21.80
N GLU A 284 -23.03 3.22 22.70
CA GLU A 284 -23.56 2.33 23.76
C GLU A 284 -24.67 3.01 24.56
N ARG A 285 -24.47 4.27 24.97
CA ARG A 285 -25.41 5.01 25.78
C ARG A 285 -26.67 5.43 25.02
N MET A 286 -26.53 5.91 23.76
CA MET A 286 -27.65 6.45 22.99
C MET A 286 -28.41 5.38 22.22
N PHE A 287 -27.74 4.32 21.82
CA PHE A 287 -28.24 3.22 20.99
C PHE A 287 -27.77 1.88 21.51
N PRO A 288 -28.15 1.48 22.75
CA PRO A 288 -27.66 0.24 23.38
C PRO A 288 -27.94 -1.01 22.54
N ASP A 289 -29.05 -1.03 21.81
CA ASP A 289 -29.40 -2.15 20.92
C ASP A 289 -28.52 -2.26 19.66
N LEU A 290 -27.73 -1.22 19.37
CA LEU A 290 -26.82 -1.18 18.21
C LEU A 290 -25.34 -1.38 18.61
N TRP A 291 -25.03 -1.35 19.90
CA TRP A 291 -23.70 -1.66 20.42
C TRP A 291 -23.63 -3.13 20.83
N VAL A 292 -22.54 -3.79 20.50
CA VAL A 292 -22.26 -5.17 20.91
C VAL A 292 -20.98 -5.15 21.75
N ASP A 293 -21.03 -5.75 22.93
CA ASP A 293 -19.92 -5.72 23.87
C ASP A 293 -18.71 -6.56 23.41
N GLU A 294 -17.53 -6.25 23.98
CA GLU A 294 -16.27 -6.90 23.60
C GLU A 294 -16.24 -8.40 23.91
N ASP A 295 -16.99 -8.85 24.91
CA ASP A 295 -17.07 -10.24 25.34
C ASP A 295 -18.09 -11.08 24.54
N GLU A 296 -18.89 -10.45 23.68
CA GLU A 296 -19.73 -11.17 22.72
C GLU A 296 -18.88 -11.77 21.59
N ASP A 297 -19.09 -13.04 21.30
CA ASP A 297 -18.31 -13.76 20.28
C ASP A 297 -18.63 -13.32 18.84
N GLU A 298 -19.89 -12.91 18.58
CA GLU A 298 -20.39 -12.57 17.25
C GLU A 298 -21.14 -11.25 17.24
N GLY A 299 -21.33 -10.68 16.07
CA GLY A 299 -22.26 -9.57 15.85
C GLY A 299 -21.68 -8.16 16.02
N LYS A 300 -20.40 -8.01 16.32
CA LYS A 300 -19.77 -6.70 16.62
C LYS A 300 -19.91 -5.65 15.52
N ASN A 301 -20.16 -6.08 14.28
CA ASN A 301 -20.25 -5.22 13.09
C ASN A 301 -21.48 -5.54 12.22
N VAL A 302 -22.60 -5.95 12.84
CA VAL A 302 -23.86 -6.24 12.11
C VAL A 302 -24.78 -5.01 12.02
N ASN A 303 -24.57 -4.01 12.88
CA ASN A 303 -25.44 -2.85 13.03
C ASN A 303 -24.94 -1.60 12.26
N GLU A 304 -24.05 -1.78 11.29
CA GLU A 304 -23.42 -0.68 10.54
C GLU A 304 -24.47 0.14 9.75
N GLU A 305 -25.41 -0.50 9.06
CA GLU A 305 -26.49 0.19 8.34
C GLU A 305 -27.43 1.00 9.28
N PRO A 306 -27.95 0.43 10.40
CA PRO A 306 -28.68 1.22 11.40
C PRO A 306 -27.90 2.40 11.96
N LEU A 307 -26.58 2.27 12.18
CA LEU A 307 -25.74 3.36 12.67
C LEU A 307 -25.66 4.52 11.67
N ILE A 308 -25.51 4.24 10.36
CA ILE A 308 -25.57 5.26 9.31
C ILE A 308 -26.91 5.98 9.34
N ARG A 309 -28.01 5.24 9.44
CA ARG A 309 -29.38 5.79 9.52
C ARG A 309 -29.51 6.74 10.69
N THR A 310 -29.11 6.34 11.89
CA THR A 310 -29.17 7.21 13.09
C THR A 310 -28.31 8.45 12.92
N GLN A 311 -27.18 8.37 12.21
CA GLN A 311 -26.34 9.55 11.94
C GLN A 311 -27.06 10.54 11.03
N ILE A 312 -27.61 10.09 9.90
CA ILE A 312 -28.36 10.93 8.95
C ILE A 312 -29.54 11.61 9.68
N GLU A 313 -30.32 10.86 10.44
CA GLU A 313 -31.46 11.36 11.20
C GLU A 313 -31.08 12.40 12.28
N ARG A 314 -30.00 12.16 13.04
CA ARG A 314 -29.50 13.11 14.06
C ARG A 314 -29.05 14.45 13.46
N PHE A 315 -28.53 14.43 12.23
CA PHE A 315 -28.21 15.65 11.49
C PHE A 315 -29.42 16.26 10.79
N ARG A 316 -30.67 15.74 11.01
CA ARG A 316 -31.91 16.18 10.41
C ARG A 316 -31.87 16.20 8.87
N ARG A 317 -31.15 15.23 8.31
CA ARG A 317 -31.01 15.05 6.88
C ARG A 317 -32.03 14.03 6.37
N HIS A 318 -32.34 14.13 5.07
CA HIS A 318 -33.30 13.25 4.38
C HIS A 318 -32.67 12.55 3.19
N ASP A 319 -31.32 12.54 3.12
CA ASP A 319 -30.58 11.91 2.04
C ASP A 319 -30.88 10.41 2.01
N THR A 320 -31.14 9.93 0.82
CA THR A 320 -31.32 8.49 0.60
C THR A 320 -29.96 7.78 0.65
N PHE A 321 -29.91 6.61 1.27
CA PHE A 321 -28.66 5.85 1.31
C PHE A 321 -28.87 4.35 1.08
N SER A 322 -27.82 3.69 0.63
CA SER A 322 -27.69 2.23 0.64
C SER A 322 -26.41 1.81 1.35
N TYR A 323 -26.46 0.64 1.95
CA TYR A 323 -25.31 0.01 2.59
C TYR A 323 -25.14 -1.41 2.07
N TYR A 324 -23.91 -1.79 1.72
CA TYR A 324 -23.59 -3.14 1.29
C TYR A 324 -22.20 -3.58 1.79
N LYS A 325 -22.13 -4.81 2.31
CA LYS A 325 -20.89 -5.40 2.82
C LYS A 325 -20.46 -6.56 1.93
N ILE A 326 -19.24 -6.51 1.47
CA ILE A 326 -18.63 -7.48 0.56
C ILE A 326 -17.55 -8.26 1.31
N ASN A 327 -17.86 -9.53 1.59
CA ASN A 327 -16.97 -10.44 2.30
C ASN A 327 -16.24 -11.41 1.36
N ASP A 328 -16.76 -11.65 0.17
CA ASP A 328 -16.25 -12.61 -0.80
C ASP A 328 -16.52 -12.19 -2.25
N ASN A 329 -15.91 -12.87 -3.22
CA ASN A 329 -16.09 -12.57 -4.65
C ASN A 329 -17.55 -12.76 -5.10
N ALA A 330 -18.28 -13.75 -4.56
CA ALA A 330 -19.66 -13.99 -4.95
C ALA A 330 -20.59 -12.85 -4.51
N SER A 331 -20.34 -12.25 -3.35
CA SER A 331 -21.07 -11.05 -2.90
C SER A 331 -20.71 -9.81 -3.73
N ALA A 332 -19.45 -9.68 -4.15
CA ALA A 332 -19.01 -8.62 -5.05
C ALA A 332 -19.68 -8.73 -6.44
N GLU A 333 -19.70 -9.92 -7.04
CA GLU A 333 -20.37 -10.16 -8.31
C GLU A 333 -21.88 -9.90 -8.24
N ARG A 334 -22.55 -10.35 -7.17
CA ARG A 334 -23.99 -10.04 -6.94
C ARG A 334 -24.24 -8.53 -6.80
N TYR A 335 -23.32 -7.80 -6.16
CA TYR A 335 -23.40 -6.35 -6.07
C TYR A 335 -23.32 -5.70 -7.44
N LEU A 336 -22.33 -6.08 -8.27
CA LEU A 336 -22.17 -5.55 -9.63
C LEU A 336 -23.39 -5.82 -10.52
N GLN A 337 -23.96 -7.02 -10.49
CA GLN A 337 -25.18 -7.36 -11.23
C GLN A 337 -26.36 -6.46 -10.86
N ARG A 338 -26.39 -5.96 -9.63
CA ARG A 338 -27.44 -5.09 -9.11
C ARG A 338 -27.03 -3.61 -9.01
N TYR A 339 -25.84 -3.26 -9.49
CA TYR A 339 -25.29 -1.92 -9.37
C TYR A 339 -26.27 -0.82 -9.80
N SER A 340 -26.89 -0.95 -10.96
CA SER A 340 -27.85 0.03 -11.49
C SER A 340 -29.11 0.21 -10.63
N GLN A 341 -29.44 -0.75 -9.77
CA GLN A 341 -30.55 -0.66 -8.82
C GLN A 341 -30.11 -0.09 -7.47
N LEU A 342 -28.90 -0.45 -7.02
CA LEU A 342 -28.37 -0.09 -5.71
C LEU A 342 -27.73 1.30 -5.71
N ALA A 343 -27.06 1.68 -6.80
CA ALA A 343 -26.38 2.97 -6.95
C ALA A 343 -27.33 4.08 -7.44
N LYS A 344 -28.46 4.29 -6.74
CA LYS A 344 -29.44 5.36 -7.06
C LYS A 344 -29.59 6.40 -5.96
N ASN A 345 -29.01 6.12 -4.81
CA ASN A 345 -29.17 6.94 -3.62
C ASN A 345 -28.20 8.13 -3.64
N ASP A 346 -28.47 9.11 -2.79
CA ASP A 346 -27.59 10.25 -2.58
C ASP A 346 -26.25 9.80 -1.96
N ILE A 347 -26.31 8.76 -1.09
CA ILE A 347 -25.14 8.13 -0.47
C ILE A 347 -25.19 6.62 -0.75
N ASN A 348 -24.12 6.07 -1.30
CA ASN A 348 -23.96 4.63 -1.44
C ASN A 348 -22.71 4.19 -0.69
N VAL A 349 -22.87 3.31 0.29
CA VAL A 349 -21.79 2.83 1.15
C VAL A 349 -21.49 1.37 0.83
N VAL A 350 -20.25 1.08 0.50
CA VAL A 350 -19.79 -0.28 0.25
C VAL A 350 -18.54 -0.56 1.10
N VAL A 351 -18.60 -1.62 1.89
CA VAL A 351 -17.50 -2.08 2.75
C VAL A 351 -16.87 -3.32 2.14
N PHE A 352 -15.55 -3.34 2.01
CA PHE A 352 -14.77 -4.49 1.54
C PHE A 352 -13.90 -5.04 2.67
N ASN A 353 -14.11 -6.29 3.05
CA ASN A 353 -13.40 -6.93 4.17
C ASN A 353 -12.15 -7.73 3.73
N PHE A 354 -11.80 -7.76 2.46
CA PHE A 354 -10.74 -8.64 1.94
C PHE A 354 -9.39 -8.44 2.65
N ILE A 355 -8.99 -7.19 2.91
CA ILE A 355 -7.64 -6.89 3.45
C ILE A 355 -7.56 -7.33 4.91
N ASP A 356 -8.61 -7.12 5.68
CA ASP A 356 -8.68 -7.62 7.05
C ASP A 356 -8.69 -9.15 7.08
N MET A 357 -9.49 -9.79 6.25
CA MET A 357 -9.48 -11.26 6.09
C MET A 357 -8.10 -11.79 5.69
N LEU A 358 -7.36 -11.09 4.82
CA LEU A 358 -5.99 -11.45 4.46
C LEU A 358 -5.05 -11.39 5.66
N SER A 359 -5.19 -10.37 6.53
CA SER A 359 -4.38 -10.22 7.74
C SER A 359 -4.63 -11.37 8.73
N HIS A 360 -5.88 -11.76 8.92
CA HIS A 360 -6.29 -12.90 9.73
C HIS A 360 -5.82 -14.24 9.12
N ALA A 361 -6.08 -14.47 7.84
CA ALA A 361 -5.64 -15.68 7.13
C ALA A 361 -4.12 -15.85 7.18
N ARG A 362 -3.34 -14.76 7.14
CA ARG A 362 -1.89 -14.80 7.31
C ARG A 362 -1.48 -15.28 8.71
N THR A 363 -2.24 -14.95 9.73
CA THR A 363 -1.99 -15.42 11.10
C THR A 363 -2.30 -16.92 11.22
N GLU A 364 -3.33 -17.41 10.58
CA GLU A 364 -3.85 -18.77 10.71
C GLU A 364 -3.22 -19.76 9.71
N SER A 365 -2.93 -19.32 8.48
CA SER A 365 -2.42 -20.15 7.40
C SER A 365 -0.92 -19.98 7.17
N LYS A 366 -0.15 -21.08 7.27
CA LYS A 366 1.29 -21.08 6.95
C LYS A 366 1.56 -20.66 5.51
N MET A 367 0.73 -21.09 4.55
CA MET A 367 0.88 -20.75 3.14
C MET A 367 0.72 -19.23 2.92
N VAL A 368 -0.32 -18.63 3.47
CA VAL A 368 -0.56 -17.18 3.35
C VAL A 368 0.55 -16.39 4.05
N ARG A 369 1.08 -16.90 5.17
CA ARG A 369 2.22 -16.30 5.87
C ARG A 369 3.49 -16.28 5.03
N GLU A 370 3.75 -17.32 4.27
CA GLU A 370 4.90 -17.40 3.35
C GLU A 370 4.73 -16.46 2.16
N LEU A 371 3.52 -16.37 1.59
CA LEU A 371 3.20 -15.48 0.47
C LEU A 371 3.24 -13.99 0.84
N ALA A 372 2.77 -13.63 2.04
CA ALA A 372 2.70 -12.25 2.53
C ALA A 372 3.74 -11.99 3.65
N ASN A 373 4.98 -12.48 3.50
CA ASN A 373 6.01 -12.45 4.54
C ASN A 373 6.65 -11.08 4.78
N THR A 374 6.53 -10.16 3.83
CA THR A 374 7.07 -8.80 3.89
C THR A 374 6.00 -7.74 3.65
N GLU A 375 6.29 -6.49 3.98
CA GLU A 375 5.45 -5.33 3.67
C GLU A 375 5.21 -5.20 2.15
N SER A 376 6.25 -5.38 1.35
CA SER A 376 6.16 -5.33 -0.12
C SER A 376 5.26 -6.44 -0.68
N ALA A 377 5.42 -7.68 -0.19
CA ALA A 377 4.57 -8.80 -0.59
C ALA A 377 3.09 -8.55 -0.21
N TYR A 378 2.83 -8.00 0.97
CA TYR A 378 1.48 -7.67 1.42
C TYR A 378 0.83 -6.61 0.53
N ARG A 379 1.55 -5.55 0.14
CA ARG A 379 1.11 -4.55 -0.85
C ARG A 379 0.84 -5.17 -2.22
N SER A 380 1.73 -6.05 -2.69
CA SER A 380 1.60 -6.72 -3.99
C SER A 380 0.35 -7.61 -4.07
N ILE A 381 0.03 -8.34 -3.01
CA ILE A 381 -1.20 -9.14 -2.93
C ILE A 381 -2.44 -8.25 -2.96
N THR A 382 -2.43 -7.13 -2.22
CA THR A 382 -3.53 -6.15 -2.24
C THR A 382 -3.76 -5.59 -3.65
N LEU A 383 -2.69 -5.22 -4.35
CA LEU A 383 -2.78 -4.71 -5.72
C LEU A 383 -3.25 -5.78 -6.71
N SER A 384 -2.75 -7.02 -6.58
CA SER A 384 -3.19 -8.15 -7.40
C SER A 384 -4.67 -8.45 -7.19
N TRP A 385 -5.13 -8.46 -5.94
CA TRP A 385 -6.56 -8.61 -5.63
C TRP A 385 -7.39 -7.50 -6.28
N PHE A 386 -6.98 -6.25 -6.16
CA PHE A 386 -7.70 -5.13 -6.78
C PHE A 386 -7.85 -5.33 -8.29
N ARG A 387 -6.77 -5.67 -8.99
CA ARG A 387 -6.75 -5.85 -10.44
C ARG A 387 -7.62 -7.00 -10.94
N HIS A 388 -7.73 -8.08 -10.17
CA HIS A 388 -8.36 -9.34 -10.60
C HIS A 388 -9.69 -9.62 -9.89
N SER A 389 -10.24 -8.66 -9.15
CA SER A 389 -11.53 -8.78 -8.47
C SER A 389 -12.58 -7.85 -9.04
N ALA A 390 -13.83 -8.11 -8.71
CA ALA A 390 -14.98 -7.30 -9.10
C ALA A 390 -14.90 -5.81 -8.67
N ILE A 391 -13.97 -5.46 -7.78
CA ILE A 391 -13.76 -4.07 -7.36
C ILE A 391 -13.17 -3.21 -8.48
N SER A 392 -12.29 -3.76 -9.31
CA SER A 392 -11.77 -3.06 -10.49
C SER A 392 -12.89 -2.67 -11.45
N GLU A 393 -13.86 -3.59 -11.68
CA GLU A 393 -15.05 -3.32 -12.48
C GLU A 393 -15.95 -2.25 -11.83
N LEU A 394 -16.10 -2.28 -10.51
CA LEU A 394 -16.84 -1.23 -9.79
C LEU A 394 -16.24 0.15 -10.04
N PHE A 395 -14.90 0.30 -9.95
CA PHE A 395 -14.25 1.59 -10.24
C PHE A 395 -14.40 2.02 -11.70
N GLN A 396 -14.44 1.07 -12.66
CA GLN A 396 -14.73 1.38 -14.07
C GLN A 396 -16.17 1.89 -14.26
N LEU A 397 -17.15 1.35 -13.52
CA LEU A 397 -18.53 1.84 -13.53
C LEU A 397 -18.62 3.24 -12.89
N LEU A 398 -17.92 3.45 -11.77
CA LEU A 398 -17.87 4.75 -11.09
C LEU A 398 -17.19 5.83 -11.93
N ALA A 399 -16.17 5.48 -12.73
CA ALA A 399 -15.52 6.39 -13.66
C ALA A 399 -16.44 6.90 -14.78
N ARG A 400 -17.61 6.29 -14.95
CA ARG A 400 -18.65 6.69 -15.93
C ARG A 400 -19.91 7.24 -15.26
N SER A 401 -19.83 7.51 -13.96
CA SER A 401 -20.96 7.98 -13.15
C SER A 401 -20.80 9.44 -12.76
N ASP A 402 -21.84 10.02 -12.18
CA ASP A 402 -21.85 11.37 -11.60
C ASP A 402 -21.51 11.39 -10.10
N TYR A 403 -21.08 10.25 -9.53
CA TYR A 403 -20.73 10.16 -8.12
C TYR A 403 -19.37 10.80 -7.81
N ARG A 404 -19.34 11.52 -6.68
CA ARG A 404 -18.09 11.79 -5.99
C ARG A 404 -17.70 10.53 -5.20
N VAL A 405 -16.60 9.89 -5.55
CA VAL A 405 -16.17 8.68 -4.87
C VAL A 405 -15.25 9.03 -3.70
N ILE A 406 -15.59 8.55 -2.52
CA ILE A 406 -14.76 8.67 -1.32
C ILE A 406 -14.19 7.28 -1.01
N VAL A 407 -12.88 7.16 -0.95
CA VAL A 407 -12.19 5.92 -0.54
C VAL A 407 -11.56 6.15 0.83
N THR A 408 -11.87 5.28 1.77
CA THR A 408 -11.33 5.36 3.12
C THR A 408 -11.23 3.98 3.78
N THR A 409 -10.84 3.97 5.03
CA THR A 409 -10.77 2.79 5.91
C THR A 409 -11.16 3.21 7.32
N ASP A 410 -11.43 2.28 8.19
CA ASP A 410 -11.67 2.48 9.63
C ASP A 410 -10.36 2.50 10.44
N HIS A 411 -9.39 1.66 10.10
CA HIS A 411 -8.05 1.58 10.68
C HIS A 411 -7.08 0.91 9.69
N GLY A 412 -5.80 0.95 10.02
CA GLY A 412 -4.81 0.11 9.36
C GLY A 412 -4.26 -0.95 10.30
N SER A 413 -3.12 -1.54 9.93
CA SER A 413 -2.42 -2.56 10.72
C SER A 413 -0.92 -2.37 10.68
N VAL A 414 -0.24 -2.85 11.72
CA VAL A 414 1.22 -2.83 11.83
C VAL A 414 1.78 -4.25 11.87
N ARG A 415 2.93 -4.45 11.25
CA ARG A 415 3.67 -5.71 11.35
C ARG A 415 4.27 -5.82 12.75
N SER A 416 3.71 -6.70 13.57
CA SER A 416 4.06 -6.86 14.97
C SER A 416 5.32 -7.70 15.16
N CYS A 417 6.34 -7.13 15.81
CA CYS A 417 7.66 -7.77 15.97
C CYS A 417 8.10 -7.92 17.44
N LYS A 418 7.67 -7.02 18.34
CA LYS A 418 8.15 -6.94 19.73
C LYS A 418 7.10 -7.45 20.72
N PRO A 419 7.28 -8.62 21.32
CA PRO A 419 6.33 -9.14 22.30
C PRO A 419 6.41 -8.38 23.62
N VAL A 420 5.26 -8.06 24.17
CA VAL A 420 5.08 -7.49 25.51
C VAL A 420 4.27 -8.45 26.36
N LYS A 421 4.80 -8.82 27.51
CA LYS A 421 4.12 -9.71 28.44
C LYS A 421 2.99 -8.95 29.15
N ILE A 422 1.80 -9.55 29.15
CA ILE A 422 0.66 -9.02 29.87
C ILE A 422 -0.05 -10.14 30.67
N ILE A 423 -0.49 -9.80 31.86
CA ILE A 423 -1.29 -10.67 32.70
C ILE A 423 -2.64 -9.99 32.89
N GLY A 424 -3.71 -10.71 32.64
CA GLY A 424 -5.09 -10.28 32.84
C GLY A 424 -5.94 -11.41 33.38
N ASP A 425 -7.16 -11.10 33.76
CA ASP A 425 -8.15 -12.10 34.18
C ASP A 425 -8.73 -12.85 32.96
N ARG A 426 -9.65 -13.79 33.22
CA ARG A 426 -10.27 -14.64 32.20
C ARG A 426 -11.15 -13.86 31.22
N ASN A 427 -11.62 -12.70 31.61
CA ASN A 427 -12.50 -11.84 30.81
C ASN A 427 -11.71 -10.78 30.02
N THR A 428 -10.38 -10.85 30.03
CA THR A 428 -9.53 -9.98 29.21
C THR A 428 -9.67 -10.39 27.74
N ASN A 429 -9.93 -9.42 26.85
CA ASN A 429 -10.09 -9.68 25.43
C ASN A 429 -8.84 -10.32 24.78
N THR A 430 -9.04 -10.98 23.65
CA THR A 430 -7.98 -11.74 22.95
C THR A 430 -7.12 -10.89 22.01
N ASN A 431 -7.51 -9.66 21.69
CA ASN A 431 -6.77 -8.81 20.76
C ASN A 431 -5.30 -8.64 21.15
N LEU A 432 -4.41 -8.58 20.17
CA LEU A 432 -2.96 -8.53 20.38
C LEU A 432 -2.38 -7.12 20.51
N ARG A 433 -3.16 -6.10 20.16
CA ARG A 433 -2.68 -4.71 20.16
C ARG A 433 -3.34 -3.84 21.22
N TYR A 434 -4.46 -4.25 21.75
CA TYR A 434 -5.05 -3.64 22.96
C TYR A 434 -5.61 -4.69 23.90
N LYS A 435 -5.69 -4.35 25.15
CA LYS A 435 -6.32 -5.17 26.18
C LYS A 435 -7.34 -4.36 26.95
N LEU A 436 -8.49 -4.95 27.13
CA LEU A 436 -9.58 -4.48 27.97
C LEU A 436 -9.76 -5.48 29.10
N GLY A 437 -9.70 -5.04 30.34
CA GLY A 437 -9.84 -5.93 31.48
C GLY A 437 -9.61 -5.25 32.81
N LYS A 438 -9.76 -6.05 33.90
CA LYS A 438 -9.46 -5.65 35.28
C LYS A 438 -8.05 -6.10 35.65
N ASN A 439 -7.41 -5.33 36.55
CA ASN A 439 -6.12 -5.71 37.15
C ASN A 439 -5.05 -6.12 36.13
N LEU A 440 -5.00 -5.45 34.99
CA LEU A 440 -4.01 -5.74 33.96
C LEU A 440 -2.61 -5.41 34.50
N ALA A 441 -1.71 -6.41 34.50
CA ALA A 441 -0.31 -6.24 34.91
C ALA A 441 0.62 -6.42 33.69
N TYR A 442 1.57 -5.50 33.54
CA TYR A 442 2.50 -5.42 32.43
C TYR A 442 3.80 -4.73 32.84
N ASP A 443 4.91 -5.08 32.24
CA ASP A 443 6.25 -4.57 32.61
C ASP A 443 6.75 -3.43 31.70
N ASN A 444 6.02 -3.07 30.63
CA ASN A 444 6.49 -2.10 29.65
C ASN A 444 5.97 -0.69 29.94
N LYS A 445 6.89 0.27 30.08
CA LYS A 445 6.60 1.71 30.30
C LYS A 445 6.15 2.45 29.02
N ASP A 446 6.33 1.83 27.86
CA ASP A 446 6.01 2.44 26.56
C ASP A 446 4.55 2.25 26.15
N LEU A 447 3.76 1.50 26.92
CA LEU A 447 2.33 1.30 26.68
C LEU A 447 1.51 2.56 26.95
N PHE A 448 0.39 2.71 26.24
CA PHE A 448 -0.60 3.73 26.58
C PHE A 448 -1.74 3.11 27.38
N VAL A 449 -2.01 3.68 28.56
CA VAL A 449 -2.98 3.14 29.51
C VAL A 449 -4.06 4.15 29.80
N ILE A 450 -5.32 3.73 29.59
CA ILE A 450 -6.51 4.51 29.94
C ILE A 450 -7.19 3.79 31.14
N LYS A 451 -6.98 4.35 32.34
CA LYS A 451 -7.54 3.80 33.58
C LYS A 451 -9.01 4.18 33.79
N GLU A 452 -9.45 5.24 33.18
CA GLU A 452 -10.81 5.78 33.24
C GLU A 452 -11.38 5.83 31.81
N PRO A 453 -11.93 4.71 31.28
CA PRO A 453 -12.39 4.61 29.89
C PRO A 453 -13.38 5.71 29.49
N HIS A 454 -14.26 6.14 30.39
CA HIS A 454 -15.23 7.20 30.12
C HIS A 454 -14.57 8.53 29.72
N LYS A 455 -13.35 8.85 30.19
CA LYS A 455 -12.59 10.04 29.77
C LYS A 455 -12.11 9.97 28.32
N ALA A 456 -12.06 8.76 27.77
CA ALA A 456 -11.74 8.51 26.36
C ALA A 456 -12.98 8.17 25.53
N HIS A 457 -14.18 8.33 26.08
CA HIS A 457 -15.45 7.92 25.47
C HIS A 457 -15.44 6.45 25.04
N LEU A 458 -14.83 5.58 25.85
CA LEU A 458 -14.78 4.15 25.64
C LEU A 458 -15.75 3.44 26.59
N PRO A 459 -16.43 2.37 26.13
CA PRO A 459 -17.29 1.52 26.94
C PRO A 459 -16.55 0.92 28.13
N SER A 460 -17.24 0.74 29.22
CA SER A 460 -16.66 0.17 30.44
C SER A 460 -17.65 -0.75 31.13
N PRO A 461 -17.51 -2.08 30.97
CA PRO A 461 -18.40 -3.05 31.62
C PRO A 461 -18.46 -2.90 33.15
N ASN A 462 -17.44 -2.29 33.76
CA ASN A 462 -17.39 -2.04 35.20
C ASN A 462 -16.34 -0.96 35.55
N VAL A 463 -16.43 -0.41 36.78
CA VAL A 463 -15.63 0.72 37.27
C VAL A 463 -14.13 0.44 37.33
N SER A 464 -13.70 -0.82 37.42
CA SER A 464 -12.27 -1.19 37.49
C SER A 464 -11.68 -1.60 36.14
N THR A 465 -12.43 -1.45 35.06
CA THR A 465 -11.96 -1.73 33.70
C THR A 465 -10.95 -0.68 33.25
N SER A 466 -9.87 -1.13 32.64
CA SER A 466 -8.88 -0.29 31.96
C SER A 466 -8.58 -0.78 30.57
N TYR A 467 -8.15 0.14 29.70
CA TYR A 467 -7.61 -0.16 28.37
C TYR A 467 -6.11 0.01 28.39
N VAL A 468 -5.40 -0.94 27.80
CA VAL A 468 -3.95 -0.88 27.60
C VAL A 468 -3.64 -1.11 26.13
N PHE A 469 -2.95 -0.16 25.51
CA PHE A 469 -2.62 -0.18 24.09
C PHE A 469 -1.14 -0.45 23.89
N ALA A 470 -0.83 -1.37 22.98
CA ALA A 470 0.51 -1.57 22.46
C ALA A 470 0.90 -0.43 21.51
N THR A 471 2.16 -0.06 21.50
CA THR A 471 2.69 1.05 20.70
C THR A 471 3.72 0.55 19.68
N GLY A 472 3.87 1.26 18.57
CA GLY A 472 4.78 0.89 17.51
C GLY A 472 4.51 -0.54 17.00
N ASP A 473 5.53 -1.35 16.91
CA ASP A 473 5.48 -2.74 16.44
C ASP A 473 5.30 -3.79 17.57
N SER A 474 4.91 -3.35 18.77
CA SER A 474 4.72 -4.23 19.93
C SER A 474 3.42 -5.04 19.83
N PHE A 475 3.35 -6.20 20.46
CA PHE A 475 2.13 -7.00 20.60
C PHE A 475 2.08 -7.72 21.95
N PHE A 476 0.87 -7.97 22.46
CA PHE A 476 0.68 -8.61 23.74
C PHE A 476 0.76 -10.13 23.63
N ALA A 477 1.46 -10.74 24.58
CA ALA A 477 1.53 -12.18 24.75
C ALA A 477 1.31 -12.56 26.22
N TYR A 478 0.49 -13.59 26.45
CA TYR A 478 0.25 -14.10 27.78
C TYR A 478 1.43 -14.94 28.30
N PRO A 479 1.67 -14.99 29.62
CA PRO A 479 2.77 -15.77 30.20
C PRO A 479 2.70 -17.26 29.90
N ASN A 480 1.47 -17.82 29.85
CA ASN A 480 1.27 -19.23 29.58
C ASN A 480 1.62 -19.54 28.11
N ASN A 481 2.50 -20.51 27.89
CA ASN A 481 3.05 -20.84 26.56
C ASN A 481 3.65 -19.64 25.83
N TYR A 482 4.26 -18.71 26.55
CA TYR A 482 4.77 -17.44 26.04
C TYR A 482 5.60 -17.58 24.76
N ASN A 483 6.60 -18.45 24.75
CA ASN A 483 7.49 -18.63 23.60
C ASN A 483 6.75 -19.16 22.35
N TYR A 484 5.74 -20.01 22.56
CA TYR A 484 4.90 -20.49 21.47
C TYR A 484 4.10 -19.34 20.83
N TYR A 485 3.38 -18.55 21.63
CA TYR A 485 2.58 -17.43 21.14
C TYR A 485 3.43 -16.32 20.56
N VAL A 486 4.59 -16.04 21.14
CA VAL A 486 5.56 -15.08 20.57
C VAL A 486 6.01 -15.53 19.18
N SER A 487 6.37 -16.79 19.00
CA SER A 487 6.77 -17.34 17.70
C SER A 487 5.60 -17.35 16.71
N TYR A 488 4.39 -17.61 17.18
CA TYR A 488 3.19 -17.69 16.34
C TYR A 488 2.76 -16.32 15.80
N TYR A 489 2.75 -15.28 16.65
CA TYR A 489 2.26 -13.94 16.29
C TYR A 489 3.35 -12.99 15.76
N LYS A 490 4.63 -13.29 15.99
CA LYS A 490 5.72 -12.47 15.49
C LYS A 490 5.66 -12.35 13.96
N ASN A 491 5.85 -11.13 13.46
CA ASN A 491 5.79 -10.78 12.04
C ASN A 491 4.39 -10.93 11.40
N THR A 492 3.32 -11.00 12.17
CA THR A 492 1.94 -10.91 11.65
C THR A 492 1.48 -9.45 11.61
N PHE A 493 0.50 -9.14 10.76
CA PHE A 493 -0.14 -7.83 10.75
C PHE A 493 -1.26 -7.81 11.77
N GLN A 494 -1.21 -6.86 12.68
CA GLN A 494 -2.15 -6.72 13.79
C GLN A 494 -2.62 -5.27 13.91
N HIS A 495 -3.79 -5.06 14.48
CA HIS A 495 -4.42 -3.77 14.66
C HIS A 495 -5.08 -3.65 16.05
N GLY A 496 -5.38 -2.44 16.47
CA GLY A 496 -6.01 -2.14 17.75
C GLY A 496 -5.18 -1.20 18.65
N GLY A 497 -3.92 -0.95 18.30
CA GLY A 497 -2.97 -0.17 19.08
C GLY A 497 -2.61 1.19 18.47
N ILE A 498 -1.40 1.64 18.77
CA ILE A 498 -0.89 2.95 18.38
C ILE A 498 0.33 2.79 17.49
N SER A 499 0.16 3.05 16.22
CA SER A 499 1.22 3.25 15.23
C SER A 499 0.73 4.21 14.15
N LEU A 500 1.65 4.75 13.35
CA LEU A 500 1.31 5.57 12.19
C LEU A 500 0.44 4.78 11.22
N GLU A 501 0.76 3.50 11.00
CA GLU A 501 0.07 2.61 10.09
C GLU A 501 -1.38 2.31 10.51
N GLU A 502 -1.63 2.21 11.83
CA GLU A 502 -2.96 1.93 12.37
C GLU A 502 -3.84 3.18 12.46
N MET A 503 -3.25 4.33 12.81
CA MET A 503 -4.00 5.54 13.16
C MET A 503 -4.05 6.59 12.06
N VAL A 504 -3.00 6.73 11.24
CA VAL A 504 -2.92 7.77 10.19
C VAL A 504 -3.32 7.13 8.85
N ILE A 505 -4.59 7.24 8.52
CA ILE A 505 -5.26 6.42 7.51
C ILE A 505 -5.81 7.27 6.36
N PRO A 506 -5.96 6.69 5.14
CA PRO A 506 -6.38 7.44 3.96
C PRO A 506 -7.83 7.91 4.01
N LEU A 507 -8.04 9.13 3.55
CA LEU A 507 -9.34 9.71 3.19
C LEU A 507 -9.16 10.38 1.82
N VAL A 508 -9.66 9.73 0.79
CA VAL A 508 -9.38 10.11 -0.59
C VAL A 508 -10.67 10.48 -1.30
N THR A 509 -10.67 11.62 -1.95
CA THR A 509 -11.76 12.05 -2.81
C THR A 509 -11.35 11.88 -4.27
N LEU A 510 -12.14 11.12 -5.02
CA LEU A 510 -11.95 10.88 -6.44
C LEU A 510 -13.04 11.61 -7.23
N LYS A 511 -12.62 12.39 -8.21
CA LYS A 511 -13.48 13.05 -9.19
C LYS A 511 -13.21 12.45 -10.55
N VAL A 512 -14.25 12.06 -11.27
CA VAL A 512 -14.13 11.55 -12.64
C VAL A 512 -13.44 12.60 -13.51
N ARG A 513 -12.43 12.19 -14.27
CA ARG A 513 -11.79 13.04 -15.29
C ARG A 513 -12.71 13.20 -16.49
N ASN A 514 -12.90 14.44 -16.90
CA ASN A 514 -13.65 14.80 -18.11
C ASN A 514 -12.83 14.56 -19.36
#